data_3261a9b976e826e225c53abd88b8eb26
#
_entry.id   3261a9b976e826e225c53abd88b8eb26
#
_cell.length_a   1.000
_cell.length_b   1.000
_cell.length_c   1.000
_cell.angle_alpha   90.00
_cell.angle_beta   90.00
_cell.angle_gamma   90.00
#
_symmetry.space_group_name_H-M   'P 1'
#
loop_
_entity.id
_entity.type
_entity.pdbx_description
1 polymer ?
#
loop_
_entity_poly.entity_id
_entity_poly.type
_entity_poly.pdbx_seq_one_letter_code
_entity_poly.pdbx_strand_id
1 'polypeptide(L)'
;MKRKNKVVVVGGGWSGCAASEAATKAGAEVTLLERSDMLLGTGLVGGIFRNNGRFTAAEELTAMGLNMFKIMDANNLHENVEFPGHSHASLYNIYTIEPAVKKFLLELGVNVVTSGSVSGIDKEGEVITAVKTREGFRFEADAVVDATGTSATPVNCNKYGNGCAMCILRCHSFLPRVSVATLAGIEEWNGKKPDGSIGAMSGSCKLFKESLAPHIVKELESKGVCVVQVPPEVREDFSILGKKACQQYALKEFVENIVLLDTGPAKLMTPFFPLEELRKIPGFERARYEDPISGGKGNSMRYFGFAHCDVTLKAQGNVDNLFCCGEKAGAMVGHTEAVVTGALAGKNAALKAAGRDIVAYPESLATGDFVAHVVPLMATEEGRGYKYTFSGSVYFERMKKLGLYLTDKAKIVSKVADAGFERFFEREI
;
A
#
# COMPACT_ATOMS: atom_id res chain seq x y z
N MET A 1 -5.75 17.52 33.83
CA MET A 1 -5.96 16.62 32.69
C MET A 1 -4.75 15.69 32.59
N LYS A 2 -4.93 14.37 32.45
CA LYS A 2 -3.80 13.47 32.12
C LYS A 2 -3.23 13.87 30.78
N ARG A 3 -1.90 13.95 30.65
CA ARG A 3 -1.22 14.13 29.36
C ARG A 3 -1.66 13.00 28.42
N LYS A 4 -2.12 13.36 27.22
CA LYS A 4 -2.39 12.35 26.18
C LYS A 4 -1.07 11.76 25.68
N ASN A 5 -1.07 10.46 25.41
CA ASN A 5 0.07 9.78 24.81
C ASN A 5 0.23 10.25 23.36
N LYS A 6 1.46 10.57 22.96
CA LYS A 6 1.80 11.09 21.65
C LYS A 6 2.29 9.98 20.72
N VAL A 7 1.63 9.80 19.61
CA VAL A 7 2.07 8.87 18.54
C VAL A 7 2.43 9.67 17.30
N VAL A 8 3.65 9.51 16.82
CA VAL A 8 4.09 10.10 15.55
C VAL A 8 4.12 9.03 14.48
N VAL A 9 3.37 9.24 13.41
CA VAL A 9 3.32 8.38 12.22
C VAL A 9 4.11 9.06 11.11
N VAL A 10 5.10 8.37 10.55
CA VAL A 10 5.95 8.89 9.48
C VAL A 10 5.63 8.19 8.16
N GLY A 11 5.13 8.97 7.20
CA GLY A 11 4.66 8.51 5.90
C GLY A 11 3.13 8.45 5.81
N GLY A 12 2.55 9.27 4.95
CA GLY A 12 1.11 9.43 4.76
C GLY A 12 0.51 8.49 3.69
N GLY A 13 1.13 7.34 3.39
CA GLY A 13 0.55 6.29 2.55
C GLY A 13 -0.66 5.63 3.20
N TRP A 14 -1.31 4.67 2.53
CA TRP A 14 -2.45 3.93 3.10
C TRP A 14 -2.15 3.34 4.48
N SER A 15 -0.95 2.82 4.70
CA SER A 15 -0.56 2.27 6.00
C SER A 15 -0.48 3.34 7.09
N GLY A 16 0.11 4.50 6.79
CA GLY A 16 0.19 5.61 7.74
C GLY A 16 -1.16 6.24 8.04
N CYS A 17 -2.04 6.39 7.04
CA CYS A 17 -3.41 6.86 7.24
C CYS A 17 -4.21 5.90 8.15
N ALA A 18 -4.11 4.59 7.92
CA ALA A 18 -4.76 3.58 8.75
C ALA A 18 -4.17 3.52 10.17
N ALA A 19 -2.84 3.66 10.29
CA ALA A 19 -2.18 3.75 11.60
C ALA A 19 -2.65 4.97 12.38
N SER A 20 -2.79 6.12 11.70
CA SER A 20 -3.29 7.35 12.32
C SER A 20 -4.73 7.22 12.79
N GLU A 21 -5.60 6.60 11.97
CA GLU A 21 -6.99 6.31 12.40
C GLU A 21 -7.01 5.43 13.64
N ALA A 22 -6.28 4.29 13.61
CA ALA A 22 -6.31 3.32 14.68
C ALA A 22 -5.73 3.86 16.00
N ALA A 23 -4.63 4.62 15.93
CA ALA A 23 -4.01 5.23 17.11
C ALA A 23 -4.90 6.33 17.71
N THR A 24 -5.54 7.16 16.87
CA THR A 24 -6.43 8.21 17.36
C THR A 24 -7.68 7.65 18.01
N LYS A 25 -8.30 6.62 17.42
CA LYS A 25 -9.44 5.90 18.02
C LYS A 25 -9.08 5.21 19.34
N ALA A 26 -7.81 4.82 19.51
CA ALA A 26 -7.29 4.31 20.77
C ALA A 26 -7.05 5.40 21.83
N GLY A 27 -7.28 6.67 21.52
CA GLY A 27 -7.17 7.80 22.45
C GLY A 27 -5.83 8.55 22.42
N ALA A 28 -4.90 8.19 21.52
CA ALA A 28 -3.62 8.90 21.39
C ALA A 28 -3.78 10.26 20.69
N GLU A 29 -2.89 11.19 21.01
CA GLU A 29 -2.64 12.40 20.22
C GLU A 29 -1.73 12.04 19.06
N VAL A 30 -2.23 12.12 17.83
CA VAL A 30 -1.51 11.62 16.65
C VAL A 30 -1.04 12.75 15.76
N THR A 31 0.25 12.72 15.39
CA THR A 31 0.81 13.54 14.32
C THR A 31 1.24 12.66 13.16
N LEU A 32 0.68 12.90 11.97
CA LEU A 32 1.05 12.25 10.72
C LEU A 32 1.96 13.16 9.90
N LEU A 33 3.19 12.74 9.66
CA LEU A 33 4.18 13.46 8.87
C LEU A 33 4.26 12.87 7.46
N GLU A 34 3.97 13.67 6.45
CA GLU A 34 4.12 13.30 5.04
C GLU A 34 5.08 14.27 4.35
N ARG A 35 6.06 13.74 3.64
CA ARG A 35 7.10 14.52 2.95
C ARG A 35 6.60 15.28 1.73
N SER A 36 5.55 14.79 1.08
CA SER A 36 4.92 15.45 -0.08
C SER A 36 3.76 16.36 0.37
N ASP A 37 3.17 17.06 -0.56
CA ASP A 37 2.02 17.93 -0.34
C ASP A 37 0.69 17.16 -0.32
N MET A 38 0.71 15.85 -0.61
CA MET A 38 -0.47 14.98 -0.65
C MET A 38 -0.23 13.69 0.11
N LEU A 39 -1.30 13.17 0.72
CA LEU A 39 -1.33 11.83 1.32
C LEU A 39 -1.42 10.72 0.28
N LEU A 40 -1.54 9.50 0.75
CA LEU A 40 -1.77 8.23 0.03
C LEU A 40 -0.60 7.70 -0.79
N GLY A 41 0.44 8.48 -1.08
CA GLY A 41 1.62 7.96 -1.77
C GLY A 41 1.25 7.14 -3.02
N THR A 42 1.62 5.84 -3.06
CA THR A 42 1.28 4.95 -4.17
C THR A 42 -0.23 4.69 -4.32
N GLY A 43 -1.05 5.06 -3.36
CA GLY A 43 -2.51 5.05 -3.45
C GLY A 43 -3.05 5.92 -4.59
N LEU A 44 -2.34 7.01 -4.93
CA LEU A 44 -2.68 7.91 -6.03
C LEU A 44 -2.41 7.31 -7.43
N VAL A 45 -1.83 6.12 -7.48
CA VAL A 45 -1.61 5.36 -8.72
C VAL A 45 -2.46 4.10 -8.76
N GLY A 46 -2.87 3.61 -7.60
CA GLY A 46 -3.56 2.35 -7.40
C GLY A 46 -4.95 2.30 -8.01
N GLY A 47 -5.92 2.75 -7.26
CA GLY A 47 -7.32 2.78 -7.68
C GLY A 47 -8.07 1.45 -7.55
N ILE A 48 -7.43 0.35 -7.11
CA ILE A 48 -8.02 -0.99 -7.02
C ILE A 48 -7.94 -1.50 -5.59
N PHE A 49 -9.07 -1.98 -5.07
CA PHE A 49 -9.12 -2.69 -3.79
C PHE A 49 -10.26 -3.72 -3.80
N ARG A 50 -10.44 -4.50 -2.72
CA ARG A 50 -11.44 -5.57 -2.57
C ARG A 50 -11.31 -6.72 -3.56
N ASN A 51 -10.38 -6.71 -4.48
CA ASN A 51 -10.22 -7.81 -5.43
C ASN A 51 -9.72 -9.09 -4.75
N ASN A 52 -10.39 -10.21 -5.03
CA ASN A 52 -10.08 -11.54 -4.48
C ASN A 52 -10.09 -11.54 -2.92
N GLY A 53 -9.07 -12.09 -2.29
CA GLY A 53 -8.95 -12.16 -0.83
C GLY A 53 -8.89 -10.81 -0.12
N ARG A 54 -8.61 -9.70 -0.83
CA ARG A 54 -8.73 -8.36 -0.29
C ARG A 54 -10.16 -8.01 0.12
N PHE A 55 -11.16 -8.63 -0.51
CA PHE A 55 -12.55 -8.49 -0.08
C PHE A 55 -12.70 -8.95 1.38
N THR A 56 -12.26 -10.16 1.69
CA THR A 56 -12.32 -10.69 3.05
C THR A 56 -11.59 -9.79 4.06
N ALA A 57 -10.34 -9.43 3.78
CA ALA A 57 -9.54 -8.61 4.67
C ALA A 57 -10.14 -7.21 4.91
N ALA A 58 -10.74 -6.59 3.88
CA ALA A 58 -11.40 -5.30 4.01
C ALA A 58 -12.68 -5.39 4.88
N GLU A 59 -13.46 -6.44 4.71
CA GLU A 59 -14.66 -6.66 5.53
C GLU A 59 -14.31 -7.02 6.97
N GLU A 60 -13.24 -7.81 7.22
CA GLU A 60 -12.74 -8.08 8.57
C GLU A 60 -12.38 -6.77 9.29
N LEU A 61 -11.57 -5.89 8.66
CA LEU A 61 -11.20 -4.62 9.28
C LEU A 61 -12.39 -3.67 9.47
N THR A 62 -13.35 -3.70 8.54
CA THR A 62 -14.59 -2.94 8.68
C THR A 62 -15.41 -3.41 9.88
N ALA A 63 -15.51 -4.73 10.09
CA ALA A 63 -16.15 -5.33 11.26
C ALA A 63 -15.40 -5.04 12.57
N MET A 64 -14.07 -4.93 12.50
CA MET A 64 -13.23 -4.48 13.61
C MET A 64 -13.37 -2.98 13.90
N GLY A 65 -14.13 -2.23 13.10
CA GLY A 65 -14.44 -0.82 13.36
C GLY A 65 -13.49 0.17 12.67
N LEU A 66 -12.71 -0.23 11.67
CA LEU A 66 -11.89 0.68 10.87
C LEU A 66 -12.74 1.34 9.75
N ASN A 67 -12.54 2.64 9.49
CA ASN A 67 -13.33 3.38 8.52
C ASN A 67 -12.65 3.55 7.15
N MET A 68 -11.35 3.28 7.02
CA MET A 68 -10.61 3.49 5.76
C MET A 68 -11.33 2.88 4.55
N PHE A 69 -11.86 1.66 4.68
CA PHE A 69 -12.55 1.01 3.57
C PHE A 69 -13.91 1.65 3.25
N LYS A 70 -14.62 2.20 4.25
CA LYS A 70 -15.86 2.95 4.02
C LYS A 70 -15.60 4.24 3.22
N ILE A 71 -14.46 4.89 3.48
CA ILE A 71 -14.05 6.09 2.73
C ILE A 71 -13.68 5.70 1.30
N MET A 72 -12.99 4.58 1.11
CA MET A 72 -12.68 4.06 -0.22
C MET A 72 -13.97 3.74 -0.98
N ASP A 73 -14.92 3.03 -0.34
CA ASP A 73 -16.22 2.68 -0.93
C ASP A 73 -17.02 3.95 -1.33
N ALA A 74 -17.03 4.98 -0.49
CA ALA A 74 -17.70 6.24 -0.79
C ALA A 74 -17.06 7.02 -1.98
N ASN A 75 -15.87 6.64 -2.39
CA ASN A 75 -15.15 7.22 -3.54
C ASN A 75 -15.03 6.25 -4.73
N ASN A 76 -15.77 5.14 -4.70
CA ASN A 76 -15.80 4.20 -5.81
C ASN A 76 -16.45 4.80 -7.06
N LEU A 77 -15.86 4.54 -8.20
CA LEU A 77 -16.48 4.69 -9.52
C LEU A 77 -17.23 3.42 -9.89
N HIS A 78 -16.66 2.27 -9.54
CA HIS A 78 -17.21 0.96 -9.86
C HIS A 78 -17.02 -0.02 -8.70
N GLU A 79 -17.99 -0.92 -8.54
CA GLU A 79 -17.97 -1.99 -7.55
C GLU A 79 -18.19 -3.34 -8.21
N ASN A 80 -17.66 -4.39 -7.56
CA ASN A 80 -17.82 -5.76 -8.02
C ASN A 80 -17.39 -5.99 -9.48
N VAL A 81 -16.28 -5.34 -9.88
CA VAL A 81 -15.71 -5.47 -11.22
C VAL A 81 -14.92 -6.76 -11.33
N GLU A 82 -15.11 -7.46 -12.44
CA GLU A 82 -14.33 -8.63 -12.81
C GLU A 82 -13.38 -8.31 -13.96
N PHE A 83 -12.14 -8.73 -13.82
CA PHE A 83 -11.11 -8.63 -14.86
C PHE A 83 -10.14 -9.81 -14.74
N PRO A 84 -9.28 -10.09 -15.74
CA PRO A 84 -8.47 -11.31 -15.75
C PRO A 84 -7.80 -11.65 -14.42
N GLY A 85 -8.15 -12.80 -13.84
CA GLY A 85 -7.63 -13.29 -12.56
C GLY A 85 -8.18 -12.62 -11.29
N HIS A 86 -9.14 -11.71 -11.43
CA HIS A 86 -9.66 -10.95 -10.30
C HIS A 86 -11.18 -10.84 -10.32
N SER A 87 -11.78 -11.05 -9.14
CA SER A 87 -13.21 -10.88 -8.87
C SER A 87 -13.42 -9.93 -7.70
N HIS A 88 -14.63 -9.36 -7.58
CA HIS A 88 -15.06 -8.45 -6.51
C HIS A 88 -14.26 -7.14 -6.40
N ALA A 89 -13.56 -6.72 -7.45
CA ALA A 89 -12.79 -5.50 -7.41
C ALA A 89 -13.68 -4.27 -7.26
N SER A 90 -13.29 -3.36 -6.39
CA SER A 90 -13.79 -1.99 -6.34
C SER A 90 -12.73 -1.05 -6.91
N LEU A 91 -13.17 -0.09 -7.71
CA LEU A 91 -12.32 0.89 -8.36
C LEU A 91 -12.64 2.27 -7.81
N TYR A 92 -11.74 2.86 -7.03
CA TYR A 92 -11.92 4.21 -6.52
C TYR A 92 -11.30 5.26 -7.44
N ASN A 93 -11.88 6.47 -7.40
CA ASN A 93 -11.36 7.61 -8.14
C ASN A 93 -10.10 8.15 -7.47
N ILE A 94 -8.97 8.05 -8.15
CA ILE A 94 -7.66 8.50 -7.64
C ILE A 94 -7.55 10.03 -7.51
N TYR A 95 -8.43 10.79 -8.14
CA TYR A 95 -8.44 12.26 -8.03
C TYR A 95 -9.19 12.77 -6.80
N THR A 96 -10.15 11.99 -6.28
CA THR A 96 -11.01 12.42 -5.17
C THR A 96 -10.69 11.75 -3.85
N ILE A 97 -9.99 10.62 -3.87
CA ILE A 97 -9.75 9.79 -2.68
C ILE A 97 -8.86 10.49 -1.64
N GLU A 98 -7.80 11.18 -2.07
CA GLU A 98 -6.88 11.84 -1.12
C GLU A 98 -7.55 12.95 -0.33
N PRO A 99 -8.27 13.91 -0.94
CA PRO A 99 -9.02 14.90 -0.19
C PRO A 99 -10.02 14.30 0.80
N ALA A 100 -10.68 13.20 0.43
CA ALA A 100 -11.63 12.51 1.32
C ALA A 100 -10.94 11.89 2.54
N VAL A 101 -9.81 11.20 2.34
CA VAL A 101 -9.03 10.61 3.43
C VAL A 101 -8.43 11.70 4.32
N LYS A 102 -7.85 12.74 3.72
CA LYS A 102 -7.27 13.86 4.47
C LYS A 102 -8.33 14.57 5.34
N LYS A 103 -9.50 14.86 4.76
CA LYS A 103 -10.63 15.44 5.49
C LYS A 103 -11.03 14.55 6.68
N PHE A 104 -11.20 13.25 6.46
CA PHE A 104 -11.55 12.30 7.51
C PHE A 104 -10.53 12.32 8.67
N LEU A 105 -9.23 12.27 8.36
CA LEU A 105 -8.19 12.27 9.39
C LEU A 105 -8.18 13.58 10.20
N LEU A 106 -8.37 14.72 9.54
CA LEU A 106 -8.48 16.02 10.21
C LEU A 106 -9.71 16.09 11.11
N GLU A 107 -10.87 15.62 10.65
CA GLU A 107 -12.11 15.55 11.43
C GLU A 107 -11.99 14.60 12.63
N LEU A 108 -11.19 13.54 12.51
CA LEU A 108 -10.88 12.63 13.60
C LEU A 108 -9.94 13.26 14.65
N GLY A 109 -9.28 14.37 14.32
CA GLY A 109 -8.37 15.09 15.20
C GLY A 109 -6.88 14.72 15.00
N VAL A 110 -6.53 14.09 13.89
CA VAL A 110 -5.13 13.85 13.53
C VAL A 110 -4.46 15.16 13.10
N ASN A 111 -3.30 15.48 13.67
CA ASN A 111 -2.45 16.57 13.20
C ASN A 111 -1.73 16.13 11.92
N VAL A 112 -2.24 16.50 10.75
CA VAL A 112 -1.67 16.14 9.45
C VAL A 112 -0.70 17.23 8.98
N VAL A 113 0.59 16.86 8.90
CA VAL A 113 1.67 17.75 8.45
C VAL A 113 2.16 17.27 7.09
N THR A 114 1.73 17.91 6.02
CA THR A 114 2.25 17.70 4.67
C THR A 114 3.49 18.56 4.42
N SER A 115 4.32 18.18 3.47
CA SER A 115 5.64 18.79 3.20
C SER A 115 6.59 18.73 4.40
N GLY A 116 6.36 17.82 5.33
CA GLY A 116 7.16 17.58 6.53
C GLY A 116 8.17 16.46 6.32
N SER A 117 9.31 16.75 5.72
CA SER A 117 10.36 15.76 5.44
C SER A 117 11.12 15.39 6.71
N VAL A 118 10.92 14.19 7.22
CA VAL A 118 11.71 13.68 8.36
C VAL A 118 13.19 13.61 8.00
N SER A 119 14.05 14.06 8.90
CA SER A 119 15.51 14.09 8.73
C SER A 119 16.28 13.44 9.86
N GLY A 120 15.64 13.21 11.00
CA GLY A 120 16.29 12.64 12.18
C GLY A 120 15.30 12.28 13.29
N ILE A 121 15.83 11.64 14.31
CA ILE A 121 15.12 11.31 15.55
C ILE A 121 15.96 11.74 16.75
N ASP A 122 15.31 11.96 17.90
CA ASP A 122 15.95 11.96 19.21
C ASP A 122 15.66 10.65 19.90
N LYS A 123 16.67 10.08 20.56
CA LYS A 123 16.58 8.79 21.22
C LYS A 123 17.25 8.85 22.60
N GLU A 124 16.59 8.34 23.61
CA GLU A 124 17.11 8.16 24.96
C GLU A 124 17.13 6.66 25.28
N GLY A 125 18.32 6.09 25.36
CA GLY A 125 18.46 4.64 25.47
C GLY A 125 17.82 3.93 24.27
N GLU A 126 16.83 3.09 24.50
CA GLU A 126 16.09 2.35 23.48
C GLU A 126 14.77 3.05 23.06
N VAL A 127 14.48 4.24 23.58
CA VAL A 127 13.20 4.93 23.32
C VAL A 127 13.43 6.13 22.41
N ILE A 128 12.66 6.21 21.32
CA ILE A 128 12.57 7.40 20.47
C ILE A 128 11.70 8.42 21.20
N THR A 129 12.26 9.59 21.49
CA THR A 129 11.58 10.66 22.24
C THR A 129 11.05 11.77 21.34
N ALA A 130 11.57 11.89 20.11
CA ALA A 130 11.05 12.82 19.12
C ALA A 130 11.44 12.44 17.69
N VAL A 131 10.67 12.95 16.73
CA VAL A 131 10.97 12.93 15.29
C VAL A 131 11.24 14.36 14.84
N LYS A 132 12.26 14.55 14.02
CA LYS A 132 12.69 15.86 13.51
C LYS A 132 12.52 15.95 12.00
N THR A 133 12.12 17.11 11.52
CA THR A 133 12.01 17.39 10.08
C THR A 133 13.15 18.27 9.59
N ARG A 134 13.32 18.34 8.29
CA ARG A 134 14.34 19.19 7.64
C ARG A 134 14.06 20.67 7.83
N GLU A 135 12.78 21.00 7.97
CA GLU A 135 12.28 22.36 8.20
C GLU A 135 12.57 22.84 9.65
N GLY A 136 13.16 21.98 10.48
CA GLY A 136 13.55 22.31 11.86
C GLY A 136 12.47 22.05 12.91
N PHE A 137 11.34 21.49 12.54
CA PHE A 137 10.29 21.12 13.51
C PHE A 137 10.70 19.85 14.27
N ARG A 138 10.31 19.81 15.54
CA ARG A 138 10.50 18.67 16.44
C ARG A 138 9.17 18.23 17.01
N PHE A 139 8.81 16.96 16.77
CA PHE A 139 7.58 16.34 17.25
C PHE A 139 7.91 15.31 18.32
N GLU A 140 7.51 15.58 19.56
CA GLU A 140 7.66 14.64 20.66
C GLU A 140 6.82 13.38 20.42
N ALA A 141 7.34 12.23 20.81
CA ALA A 141 6.71 10.94 20.62
C ALA A 141 6.91 10.02 21.84
N ASP A 142 5.81 9.42 22.30
CA ASP A 142 5.85 8.30 23.24
C ASP A 142 5.93 6.96 22.46
N ALA A 143 5.44 6.92 21.20
CA ALA A 143 5.67 5.84 20.25
C ALA A 143 5.70 6.37 18.80
N VAL A 144 6.36 5.64 17.92
CA VAL A 144 6.54 6.01 16.51
C VAL A 144 6.12 4.87 15.59
N VAL A 145 5.45 5.22 14.48
CA VAL A 145 5.12 4.28 13.40
C VAL A 145 5.88 4.67 12.14
N ASP A 146 6.73 3.77 11.64
CA ASP A 146 7.39 3.90 10.34
C ASP A 146 6.50 3.33 9.23
N ALA A 147 5.83 4.22 8.51
CA ALA A 147 4.96 3.95 7.37
C ALA A 147 5.57 4.46 6.05
N THR A 148 6.90 4.63 6.00
CA THR A 148 7.60 5.25 4.86
C THR A 148 7.65 4.38 3.61
N GLY A 149 7.15 3.15 3.67
CA GLY A 149 7.10 2.22 2.56
C GLY A 149 8.50 1.83 2.05
N THR A 150 8.65 1.72 0.75
CA THR A 150 9.93 1.37 0.11
C THR A 150 10.86 2.57 -0.08
N SER A 151 10.93 3.44 0.92
CA SER A 151 11.63 4.72 0.79
C SER A 151 13.14 4.67 1.09
N ALA A 152 13.67 3.54 1.54
CA ALA A 152 15.04 3.42 2.01
C ALA A 152 16.11 3.69 0.95
N THR A 153 15.81 3.53 -0.34
CA THR A 153 16.82 3.70 -1.39
C THR A 153 16.58 4.96 -2.21
N PRO A 154 17.54 5.88 -2.25
CA PRO A 154 17.42 7.07 -3.07
C PRO A 154 17.52 6.71 -4.56
N VAL A 155 16.63 7.29 -5.36
CA VAL A 155 16.87 7.61 -6.76
C VAL A 155 16.98 6.42 -7.70
N ASN A 156 15.91 5.63 -7.81
CA ASN A 156 15.78 4.58 -8.82
C ASN A 156 16.04 5.10 -10.24
N CYS A 157 15.58 6.31 -10.58
CA CYS A 157 15.77 6.91 -11.88
C CYS A 157 17.24 7.16 -12.22
N ASN A 158 18.06 7.61 -11.27
CA ASN A 158 19.49 7.81 -11.51
C ASN A 158 20.25 6.48 -11.64
N LYS A 159 19.87 5.48 -10.86
CA LYS A 159 20.57 4.19 -10.88
C LYS A 159 20.22 3.32 -12.10
N TYR A 160 19.00 3.41 -12.60
CA TYR A 160 18.50 2.52 -13.66
C TYR A 160 18.12 3.25 -14.94
N GLY A 161 18.19 4.57 -14.97
CA GLY A 161 17.80 5.39 -16.12
C GLY A 161 16.30 5.33 -16.45
N ASN A 162 15.47 4.89 -15.49
CA ASN A 162 14.03 4.69 -15.70
C ASN A 162 13.21 5.67 -14.87
N GLY A 163 12.10 6.11 -15.47
CA GLY A 163 11.04 6.75 -14.70
C GLY A 163 10.44 5.80 -13.68
N CYS A 164 9.76 6.35 -12.69
CA CYS A 164 9.01 5.55 -11.72
C CYS A 164 7.68 6.25 -11.39
N ALA A 165 6.71 5.48 -10.88
CA ALA A 165 5.43 6.02 -10.43
C ALA A 165 5.57 7.18 -9.42
N MET A 166 6.71 7.29 -8.77
CA MET A 166 7.01 8.37 -7.83
C MET A 166 7.10 9.75 -8.46
N CYS A 167 7.31 9.87 -9.77
CA CYS A 167 7.25 11.16 -10.46
C CYS A 167 5.85 11.76 -10.37
N ILE A 168 4.82 10.91 -10.51
CA ILE A 168 3.42 11.27 -10.36
C ILE A 168 3.10 11.61 -8.89
N LEU A 169 3.76 10.93 -7.97
CA LEU A 169 3.62 11.12 -6.52
C LEU A 169 4.50 12.26 -5.99
N ARG A 170 4.88 13.20 -6.83
CA ARG A 170 5.73 14.34 -6.48
C ARG A 170 7.03 13.90 -5.80
N CYS A 171 7.74 12.98 -6.46
CA CYS A 171 9.03 12.51 -5.98
C CYS A 171 10.04 13.67 -5.91
N HIS A 172 10.46 13.99 -4.72
CA HIS A 172 11.59 14.87 -4.51
C HIS A 172 12.89 14.09 -4.73
N SER A 173 13.27 13.88 -5.99
CA SER A 173 14.48 13.09 -6.35
C SER A 173 15.75 13.62 -5.72
N PHE A 174 15.79 14.89 -5.37
CA PHE A 174 16.93 15.56 -4.74
C PHE A 174 16.91 15.46 -3.21
N LEU A 175 15.81 15.01 -2.60
CA LEU A 175 15.74 14.79 -1.17
C LEU A 175 15.91 13.30 -0.89
N PRO A 176 16.86 12.93 -0.02
CA PRO A 176 17.01 11.54 0.39
C PRO A 176 15.72 11.05 1.03
N ARG A 177 15.34 9.84 0.69
CA ARG A 177 14.30 9.13 1.39
C ARG A 177 14.82 8.70 2.74
N VAL A 178 13.98 8.83 3.74
CA VAL A 178 14.32 8.50 5.11
C VAL A 178 13.53 7.27 5.54
N SER A 179 14.18 6.36 6.22
CA SER A 179 13.58 5.28 6.98
C SER A 179 13.80 5.57 8.46
N VAL A 180 12.72 5.60 9.24
CA VAL A 180 12.82 5.78 10.69
C VAL A 180 13.51 4.58 11.33
N ALA A 181 13.27 3.38 10.82
CA ALA A 181 13.95 2.17 11.27
C ALA A 181 15.47 2.28 11.10
N THR A 182 15.95 2.73 9.94
CA THR A 182 17.39 2.97 9.72
C THR A 182 17.94 4.06 10.66
N LEU A 183 17.21 5.16 10.85
CA LEU A 183 17.62 6.21 11.80
C LEU A 183 17.72 5.69 13.25
N ALA A 184 16.86 4.74 13.61
CA ALA A 184 16.87 4.10 14.92
C ALA A 184 17.97 3.04 15.09
N GLY A 185 18.72 2.73 14.02
CA GLY A 185 19.77 1.72 14.02
C GLY A 185 19.27 0.29 13.76
N ILE A 186 18.04 0.16 13.22
CA ILE A 186 17.50 -1.13 12.81
C ILE A 186 18.08 -1.49 11.44
N GLU A 187 18.57 -2.71 11.30
CA GLU A 187 18.98 -3.26 10.01
C GLU A 187 17.75 -3.46 9.10
N GLU A 188 17.86 -3.01 7.87
CA GLU A 188 16.84 -3.25 6.85
C GLU A 188 17.29 -4.31 5.85
N TRP A 189 16.38 -5.20 5.53
CA TRP A 189 16.58 -6.21 4.52
C TRP A 189 15.95 -5.82 3.20
N ASN A 190 16.49 -6.35 2.10
CA ASN A 190 15.96 -6.09 0.77
C ASN A 190 15.22 -7.31 0.25
N GLY A 191 14.03 -7.08 -0.31
CA GLY A 191 13.34 -8.06 -1.14
C GLY A 191 14.16 -8.34 -2.40
N LYS A 192 14.16 -9.59 -2.83
CA LYS A 192 14.91 -10.05 -4.01
C LYS A 192 13.94 -10.48 -5.13
N LYS A 193 14.43 -10.44 -6.36
CA LYS A 193 13.80 -11.09 -7.49
C LYS A 193 14.18 -12.57 -7.51
N PRO A 194 13.48 -13.42 -8.30
CA PRO A 194 13.84 -14.85 -8.42
C PRO A 194 15.28 -15.10 -8.88
N ASP A 195 15.88 -14.16 -9.61
CA ASP A 195 17.27 -14.21 -10.05
C ASP A 195 18.29 -13.75 -8.98
N GLY A 196 17.81 -13.46 -7.76
CA GLY A 196 18.60 -12.97 -6.63
C GLY A 196 18.95 -11.48 -6.69
N SER A 197 18.63 -10.76 -7.77
CA SER A 197 18.89 -9.32 -7.88
C SER A 197 17.91 -8.51 -7.04
N ILE A 198 18.37 -7.34 -6.57
CA ILE A 198 17.56 -6.42 -5.77
C ILE A 198 16.72 -5.54 -6.68
N GLY A 199 15.55 -5.19 -6.21
CA GLY A 199 14.60 -4.34 -6.91
C GLY A 199 13.54 -5.16 -7.64
N ALA A 200 12.45 -4.49 -7.96
CA ALA A 200 11.35 -5.10 -8.69
C ALA A 200 10.66 -4.03 -9.52
N MET A 201 10.15 -4.42 -10.67
CA MET A 201 9.28 -3.55 -11.44
C MET A 201 7.88 -3.59 -10.85
N SER A 202 7.33 -2.43 -10.63
CA SER A 202 5.93 -2.28 -10.33
C SER A 202 5.39 -1.10 -11.12
N GLY A 203 4.13 -1.05 -11.23
CA GLY A 203 3.48 0.07 -11.84
C GLY A 203 2.52 -0.34 -12.92
N SER A 204 1.58 0.52 -13.08
CA SER A 204 0.67 0.62 -14.18
C SER A 204 0.77 2.05 -14.68
N CYS A 205 0.62 2.25 -15.96
CA CYS A 205 0.52 3.57 -16.54
C CYS A 205 -0.92 4.06 -16.44
N LYS A 206 -1.10 5.36 -16.54
CA LYS A 206 -2.41 5.98 -16.70
C LYS A 206 -2.49 6.66 -18.07
N LEU A 207 -3.62 6.49 -18.71
CA LEU A 207 -3.93 7.11 -19.98
C LEU A 207 -5.03 8.17 -19.80
N PHE A 208 -4.92 9.27 -20.50
CA PHE A 208 -6.03 10.20 -20.63
C PHE A 208 -7.19 9.53 -21.37
N LYS A 209 -8.37 9.42 -20.75
CA LYS A 209 -9.55 8.79 -21.37
C LYS A 209 -9.91 9.43 -22.72
N GLU A 210 -9.87 10.75 -22.80
CA GLU A 210 -10.19 11.49 -24.02
C GLU A 210 -9.21 11.22 -25.19
N SER A 211 -8.12 10.53 -24.92
CA SER A 211 -7.16 10.10 -25.94
C SER A 211 -7.46 8.71 -26.51
N LEU A 212 -8.46 8.02 -25.99
CA LEU A 212 -8.90 6.69 -26.41
C LEU A 212 -10.12 6.78 -27.33
N ALA A 213 -10.35 5.73 -28.11
CA ALA A 213 -11.55 5.67 -28.95
C ALA A 213 -12.84 5.67 -28.11
N PRO A 214 -13.93 6.32 -28.60
CA PRO A 214 -15.17 6.48 -27.82
C PRO A 214 -15.79 5.18 -27.32
N HIS A 215 -15.66 4.08 -28.06
CA HIS A 215 -16.19 2.78 -27.63
C HIS A 215 -15.43 2.22 -26.41
N ILE A 216 -14.11 2.42 -26.32
CA ILE A 216 -13.30 2.02 -25.18
C ILE A 216 -13.70 2.85 -23.96
N VAL A 217 -13.82 4.17 -24.11
CA VAL A 217 -14.25 5.06 -23.01
C VAL A 217 -15.62 4.68 -22.50
N LYS A 218 -16.60 4.46 -23.42
CA LYS A 218 -17.96 4.04 -23.05
C LYS A 218 -17.96 2.72 -22.28
N GLU A 219 -17.14 1.76 -22.67
CA GLU A 219 -17.04 0.47 -21.98
C GLU A 219 -16.44 0.64 -20.59
N LEU A 220 -15.35 1.42 -20.45
CA LEU A 220 -14.73 1.74 -19.16
C LEU A 220 -15.73 2.41 -18.21
N GLU A 221 -16.43 3.44 -18.67
CA GLU A 221 -17.38 4.18 -17.84
C GLU A 221 -18.62 3.37 -17.44
N SER A 222 -19.01 2.40 -18.27
CA SER A 222 -20.17 1.56 -17.98
C SER A 222 -19.87 0.31 -17.15
N LYS A 223 -18.68 -0.28 -17.31
CA LYS A 223 -18.31 -1.56 -16.70
C LYS A 223 -17.13 -1.48 -15.72
N GLY A 224 -16.39 -0.38 -15.70
CA GLY A 224 -15.15 -0.23 -14.95
C GLY A 224 -13.94 -0.91 -15.58
N VAL A 225 -14.13 -1.73 -16.60
CA VAL A 225 -13.08 -2.49 -17.29
C VAL A 225 -13.31 -2.50 -18.79
N CYS A 226 -12.20 -2.43 -19.54
CA CYS A 226 -12.17 -2.69 -20.97
C CYS A 226 -10.96 -3.58 -21.30
N VAL A 227 -11.18 -4.66 -22.04
CA VAL A 227 -10.16 -5.61 -22.46
C VAL A 227 -10.05 -5.59 -23.97
N VAL A 228 -8.90 -5.17 -24.49
CA VAL A 228 -8.64 -5.06 -25.92
C VAL A 228 -7.52 -6.02 -26.30
N GLN A 229 -7.79 -6.91 -27.26
CA GLN A 229 -6.81 -7.88 -27.73
C GLN A 229 -5.60 -7.16 -28.39
N VAL A 230 -4.39 -7.57 -27.99
CA VAL A 230 -3.15 -7.06 -28.60
C VAL A 230 -2.86 -7.86 -29.88
N PRO A 231 -2.70 -7.18 -31.02
CA PRO A 231 -2.29 -7.83 -32.25
C PRO A 231 -0.96 -8.57 -32.06
N PRO A 232 -0.79 -9.77 -32.67
CA PRO A 232 0.40 -10.59 -32.46
C PRO A 232 1.73 -9.88 -32.74
N GLU A 233 1.76 -8.98 -33.73
CA GLU A 233 2.93 -8.23 -34.16
C GLU A 233 3.43 -7.17 -33.17
N VAL A 234 2.59 -6.74 -32.24
CA VAL A 234 2.95 -5.77 -31.21
C VAL A 234 2.92 -6.37 -29.80
N ARG A 235 2.70 -7.68 -29.69
CA ARG A 235 2.63 -8.36 -28.41
C ARG A 235 4.02 -8.48 -27.78
N GLU A 236 4.08 -8.12 -26.50
CA GLU A 236 5.30 -8.29 -25.70
C GLU A 236 5.59 -9.77 -25.41
N ASP A 237 6.86 -10.07 -25.12
CA ASP A 237 7.26 -11.42 -24.71
C ASP A 237 6.77 -11.76 -23.29
N PHE A 238 6.34 -12.99 -23.07
CA PHE A 238 5.84 -13.44 -21.76
C PHE A 238 6.87 -13.32 -20.62
N SER A 239 8.17 -13.28 -20.94
CA SER A 239 9.22 -13.11 -19.92
C SER A 239 9.11 -11.78 -19.16
N ILE A 240 8.41 -10.79 -19.73
CA ILE A 240 8.15 -9.51 -19.05
C ILE A 240 7.36 -9.67 -17.76
N LEU A 241 6.53 -10.72 -17.66
CA LEU A 241 5.72 -11.00 -16.47
C LEU A 241 6.58 -11.31 -15.24
N GLY A 242 7.72 -11.99 -15.43
CA GLY A 242 8.66 -12.28 -14.35
C GLY A 242 9.29 -11.04 -13.72
N LYS A 243 9.24 -9.90 -14.40
CA LYS A 243 9.79 -8.63 -13.91
C LYS A 243 8.82 -7.86 -13.03
N LYS A 244 7.51 -8.21 -13.03
CA LYS A 244 6.50 -7.51 -12.22
C LYS A 244 6.66 -7.78 -10.72
N ALA A 245 6.67 -6.72 -9.93
CA ALA A 245 6.60 -6.84 -8.47
C ALA A 245 5.23 -7.36 -8.01
N CYS A 246 4.18 -6.88 -8.65
CA CYS A 246 2.79 -7.26 -8.33
C CYS A 246 2.44 -8.55 -9.07
N GLN A 247 2.88 -9.69 -8.55
CA GLN A 247 2.73 -11.01 -9.19
C GLN A 247 1.28 -11.41 -9.42
N GLN A 248 0.33 -10.86 -8.68
CA GLN A 248 -1.10 -11.08 -8.90
C GLN A 248 -1.60 -10.59 -10.28
N TYR A 249 -0.83 -9.75 -10.95
CA TYR A 249 -1.11 -9.29 -12.32
C TYR A 249 -0.11 -9.83 -13.35
N ALA A 250 0.70 -10.81 -12.96
CA ALA A 250 1.64 -11.48 -13.85
C ALA A 250 0.96 -12.69 -14.55
N LEU A 251 -0.17 -12.46 -15.18
CA LEU A 251 -0.97 -13.45 -15.87
C LEU A 251 -0.81 -13.27 -17.39
N LYS A 252 -0.96 -14.39 -18.13
CA LYS A 252 -0.84 -14.44 -19.58
C LYS A 252 -1.77 -13.44 -20.28
N GLU A 253 -2.97 -13.29 -19.74
CA GLU A 253 -3.99 -12.38 -20.24
C GLU A 253 -3.54 -10.92 -20.30
N PHE A 254 -2.62 -10.51 -19.43
CA PHE A 254 -2.06 -9.14 -19.42
C PHE A 254 -0.92 -8.92 -20.44
N VAL A 255 -0.49 -9.96 -21.15
CA VAL A 255 0.39 -9.86 -22.31
C VAL A 255 -0.42 -9.95 -23.60
N GLU A 256 -1.43 -10.82 -23.61
CA GLU A 256 -2.29 -11.02 -24.78
C GLU A 256 -3.32 -9.91 -25.00
N ASN A 257 -3.60 -9.13 -23.93
CA ASN A 257 -4.59 -8.04 -23.97
C ASN A 257 -4.09 -6.79 -23.28
N ILE A 258 -4.54 -5.65 -23.76
CA ILE A 258 -4.58 -4.42 -22.99
C ILE A 258 -5.79 -4.52 -22.04
N VAL A 259 -5.52 -4.53 -20.76
CA VAL A 259 -6.55 -4.46 -19.72
C VAL A 259 -6.54 -3.05 -19.13
N LEU A 260 -7.64 -2.34 -19.34
CA LEU A 260 -7.86 -1.00 -18.79
C LEU A 260 -8.86 -1.08 -17.64
N LEU A 261 -8.60 -0.33 -16.58
CA LEU A 261 -9.52 -0.15 -15.46
C LEU A 261 -9.85 1.33 -15.28
N ASP A 262 -11.10 1.63 -14.98
CA ASP A 262 -11.54 3.00 -14.71
C ASP A 262 -11.28 3.40 -13.26
N THR A 263 -10.24 4.19 -13.05
CA THR A 263 -9.86 4.73 -11.74
C THR A 263 -9.88 6.27 -11.72
N GLY A 264 -10.67 6.87 -12.59
CA GLY A 264 -10.65 8.27 -12.99
C GLY A 264 -9.95 8.39 -14.34
N PRO A 265 -8.65 8.36 -14.47
CA PRO A 265 -7.98 8.04 -15.72
C PRO A 265 -8.19 6.57 -16.12
N ALA A 266 -7.87 6.23 -17.37
CA ALA A 266 -7.81 4.85 -17.81
C ALA A 266 -6.50 4.21 -17.33
N LYS A 267 -6.59 3.33 -16.33
CA LYS A 267 -5.44 2.64 -15.77
C LYS A 267 -5.05 1.46 -16.64
N LEU A 268 -3.89 1.53 -17.27
CA LEU A 268 -3.29 0.44 -18.03
C LEU A 268 -2.58 -0.54 -17.08
N MET A 269 -3.02 -1.79 -17.04
CA MET A 269 -2.48 -2.81 -16.13
C MET A 269 -1.15 -3.41 -16.59
N THR A 270 -0.71 -3.11 -17.80
CA THR A 270 0.58 -3.53 -18.34
C THR A 270 1.67 -2.51 -17.99
N PRO A 271 2.80 -2.92 -17.36
CA PRO A 271 3.80 -1.97 -16.87
C PRO A 271 4.70 -1.35 -17.95
N PHE A 272 4.75 -1.95 -19.11
CA PHE A 272 5.67 -1.56 -20.19
C PHE A 272 5.01 -1.69 -21.53
N PHE A 273 4.28 -0.72 -21.92
CA PHE A 273 3.84 -0.68 -23.30
C PHE A 273 4.37 0.61 -23.94
N PRO A 274 5.38 0.55 -24.81
CA PRO A 274 5.87 1.73 -25.50
C PRO A 274 4.71 2.45 -26.20
N LEU A 275 4.65 3.76 -26.08
CA LEU A 275 3.52 4.53 -26.59
C LEU A 275 3.30 4.32 -28.11
N GLU A 276 4.41 4.20 -28.87
CA GLU A 276 4.37 3.97 -30.30
C GLU A 276 3.77 2.60 -30.65
N GLU A 277 4.06 1.58 -29.84
CA GLU A 277 3.48 0.25 -30.02
C GLU A 277 2.02 0.24 -29.57
N LEU A 278 1.70 0.91 -28.46
CA LEU A 278 0.32 1.06 -28.00
C LEU A 278 -0.58 1.70 -29.08
N ARG A 279 -0.07 2.70 -29.79
CA ARG A 279 -0.79 3.40 -30.85
C ARG A 279 -1.05 2.58 -32.12
N LYS A 280 -0.42 1.42 -32.26
CA LYS A 280 -0.72 0.46 -33.34
C LYS A 280 -1.93 -0.40 -33.03
N ILE A 281 -2.40 -0.40 -31.80
CA ILE A 281 -3.57 -1.18 -31.38
C ILE A 281 -4.86 -0.40 -31.72
N PRO A 282 -5.87 -1.04 -32.34
CA PRO A 282 -7.13 -0.38 -32.68
C PRO A 282 -7.79 0.28 -31.44
N GLY A 283 -8.12 1.54 -31.59
CA GLY A 283 -8.71 2.38 -30.52
C GLY A 283 -7.71 3.12 -29.64
N PHE A 284 -6.40 2.92 -29.86
CA PHE A 284 -5.33 3.60 -29.15
C PHE A 284 -4.50 4.55 -30.04
N GLU A 285 -4.88 4.81 -31.26
CA GLU A 285 -4.11 5.57 -32.25
C GLU A 285 -3.73 6.97 -31.76
N ARG A 286 -4.54 7.54 -30.86
CA ARG A 286 -4.33 8.85 -30.26
C ARG A 286 -3.96 8.80 -28.80
N ALA A 287 -3.68 7.60 -28.25
CA ALA A 287 -3.38 7.40 -26.86
C ALA A 287 -2.28 8.32 -26.35
N ARG A 288 -2.48 8.85 -25.15
CA ARG A 288 -1.52 9.67 -24.43
C ARG A 288 -1.42 9.18 -22.99
N TYR A 289 -0.19 9.02 -22.53
CA TYR A 289 0.03 8.77 -21.11
C TYR A 289 -0.19 10.05 -20.29
N GLU A 290 -0.85 9.91 -19.15
CA GLU A 290 -0.94 10.96 -18.14
C GLU A 290 0.40 11.08 -17.38
N ASP A 291 1.10 9.97 -17.25
CA ASP A 291 2.36 9.90 -16.55
C ASP A 291 3.52 10.35 -17.44
N PRO A 292 4.36 11.33 -17.01
CA PRO A 292 5.31 12.00 -17.90
C PRO A 292 6.45 11.09 -18.39
N ILE A 293 6.71 9.94 -17.75
CA ILE A 293 7.80 9.01 -18.10
C ILE A 293 7.24 7.61 -18.34
N SER A 294 6.00 7.49 -18.73
CA SER A 294 5.36 6.22 -19.04
C SER A 294 5.73 5.69 -20.41
N GLY A 295 5.62 4.39 -20.60
CA GLY A 295 5.95 3.73 -21.87
C GLY A 295 7.44 3.45 -22.08
N GLY A 296 8.32 3.79 -21.15
CA GLY A 296 9.72 3.38 -21.17
C GLY A 296 9.92 1.98 -20.58
N LYS A 297 11.18 1.56 -20.45
CA LYS A 297 11.57 0.24 -19.92
C LYS A 297 11.24 0.03 -18.44
N GLY A 298 10.39 0.80 -17.83
CA GLY A 298 9.97 0.64 -16.47
C GLY A 298 9.35 1.88 -15.89
N ASN A 299 8.08 1.78 -15.57
CA ASN A 299 7.36 2.87 -14.93
C ASN A 299 7.73 3.02 -13.47
N SER A 300 8.13 1.95 -12.83
CA SER A 300 8.68 2.01 -11.48
C SER A 300 9.59 0.84 -11.19
N MET A 301 10.81 1.15 -10.84
CA MET A 301 11.70 0.23 -10.13
C MET A 301 11.53 0.49 -8.64
N ARG A 302 11.14 -0.54 -7.91
CA ARG A 302 10.96 -0.44 -6.45
C ARG A 302 11.98 -1.31 -5.76
N TYR A 303 12.59 -0.76 -4.73
CA TYR A 303 13.32 -1.53 -3.74
C TYR A 303 12.39 -1.80 -2.57
N PHE A 304 12.27 -3.06 -2.22
CA PHE A 304 11.58 -3.46 -1.02
C PHE A 304 12.59 -3.52 0.12
N GLY A 305 12.88 -2.36 0.72
CA GLY A 305 13.63 -2.28 1.95
C GLY A 305 12.67 -2.30 3.14
N PHE A 306 12.81 -3.28 4.03
CA PHE A 306 11.94 -3.44 5.19
C PHE A 306 12.73 -3.78 6.45
N ALA A 307 12.19 -3.33 7.58
CA ALA A 307 12.71 -3.60 8.90
C ALA A 307 12.29 -5.01 9.37
N HIS A 308 13.11 -5.60 10.22
CA HIS A 308 12.71 -6.81 10.92
C HIS A 308 11.70 -6.47 12.02
N CYS A 309 10.53 -7.09 11.96
CA CYS A 309 9.44 -6.91 12.92
C CYS A 309 8.99 -8.25 13.49
N ASP A 310 8.29 -8.22 14.62
CA ASP A 310 7.49 -9.35 15.08
C ASP A 310 6.04 -9.27 14.56
N VAL A 311 5.23 -10.25 14.93
CA VAL A 311 3.82 -10.35 14.51
C VAL A 311 2.92 -9.25 15.06
N THR A 312 3.39 -8.46 16.02
CA THR A 312 2.73 -7.24 16.52
C THR A 312 3.11 -6.01 15.72
N LEU A 313 3.98 -6.18 14.71
CA LEU A 313 4.60 -5.14 13.89
C LEU A 313 5.56 -4.22 14.65
N LYS A 314 5.97 -4.61 15.87
CA LYS A 314 7.03 -3.93 16.59
C LYS A 314 8.36 -4.24 15.92
N ALA A 315 9.15 -3.20 15.65
CA ALA A 315 10.50 -3.34 15.11
C ALA A 315 11.42 -4.08 16.10
N GLN A 316 12.23 -4.99 15.57
CA GLN A 316 13.17 -5.78 16.33
C GLN A 316 14.56 -5.14 16.31
N GLY A 317 15.17 -4.97 17.47
CA GLY A 317 16.47 -4.34 17.67
C GLY A 317 16.48 -3.44 18.90
N ASN A 318 17.45 -2.54 19.00
CA ASN A 318 17.64 -1.67 20.16
C ASN A 318 16.69 -0.45 20.13
N VAL A 319 15.38 -0.72 19.93
CA VAL A 319 14.32 0.27 19.99
C VAL A 319 13.04 -0.34 20.55
N ASP A 320 12.45 0.31 21.55
CA ASP A 320 11.32 -0.27 22.29
C ASP A 320 9.95 0.24 21.84
N ASN A 321 9.89 1.42 21.22
CA ASN A 321 8.64 2.12 20.89
C ASN A 321 8.47 2.43 19.40
N LEU A 322 9.12 1.64 18.51
CA LEU A 322 8.98 1.75 17.07
C LEU A 322 8.16 0.60 16.48
N PHE A 323 7.19 0.92 15.64
CA PHE A 323 6.38 -0.01 14.87
C PHE A 323 6.56 0.26 13.38
N CYS A 324 6.54 -0.78 12.55
CA CYS A 324 6.63 -0.64 11.10
C CYS A 324 5.38 -1.21 10.43
N CYS A 325 4.95 -0.62 9.30
CA CYS A 325 3.77 -1.10 8.59
C CYS A 325 3.86 -0.90 7.07
N GLY A 326 2.95 -1.54 6.34
CA GLY A 326 2.99 -1.59 4.89
C GLY A 326 4.26 -2.29 4.40
N GLU A 327 4.79 -1.83 3.29
CA GLU A 327 6.01 -2.40 2.71
C GLU A 327 7.27 -2.19 3.58
N LYS A 328 7.19 -1.37 4.63
CA LYS A 328 8.25 -1.21 5.61
C LYS A 328 8.37 -2.41 6.57
N ALA A 329 7.28 -3.12 6.81
CA ALA A 329 7.26 -4.31 7.67
C ALA A 329 7.52 -5.62 6.90
N GLY A 330 7.56 -5.59 5.56
CA GLY A 330 7.82 -6.78 4.75
C GLY A 330 7.38 -6.65 3.30
N ALA A 331 7.61 -7.70 2.53
CA ALA A 331 7.20 -7.77 1.13
C ALA A 331 5.66 -7.94 0.97
N MET A 332 4.89 -7.20 1.75
CA MET A 332 3.43 -7.16 1.78
C MET A 332 2.92 -6.08 0.82
N VAL A 333 2.49 -6.50 -0.37
CA VAL A 333 2.27 -5.59 -1.50
C VAL A 333 0.79 -5.37 -1.76
N GLY A 334 0.35 -4.13 -1.58
CA GLY A 334 -0.99 -3.66 -1.93
C GLY A 334 -1.58 -2.70 -0.92
N HIS A 335 -2.70 -2.08 -1.30
CA HIS A 335 -3.34 -1.05 -0.49
C HIS A 335 -4.06 -1.66 0.71
N THR A 336 -4.75 -2.79 0.52
CA THR A 336 -5.41 -3.51 1.60
C THR A 336 -4.40 -4.03 2.62
N GLU A 337 -3.30 -4.61 2.13
CA GLU A 337 -2.17 -5.08 2.94
C GLU A 337 -1.55 -3.95 3.76
N ALA A 338 -1.44 -2.76 3.15
CA ALA A 338 -0.96 -1.56 3.83
C ALA A 338 -1.93 -1.09 4.93
N VAL A 339 -3.25 -1.12 4.68
CA VAL A 339 -4.28 -0.76 5.67
C VAL A 339 -4.30 -1.77 6.82
N VAL A 340 -4.23 -3.08 6.54
CA VAL A 340 -4.18 -4.16 7.55
C VAL A 340 -3.02 -3.96 8.52
N THR A 341 -1.82 -3.82 7.98
CA THR A 341 -0.62 -3.66 8.82
C THR A 341 -0.57 -2.29 9.49
N GLY A 342 -1.02 -1.23 8.81
CA GLY A 342 -1.09 0.11 9.36
C GLY A 342 -2.00 0.19 10.57
N ALA A 343 -3.19 -0.38 10.50
CA ALA A 343 -4.15 -0.37 11.59
C ALA A 343 -3.60 -1.09 12.84
N LEU A 344 -2.96 -2.26 12.68
CA LEU A 344 -2.35 -2.97 13.79
C LEU A 344 -1.20 -2.19 14.41
N ALA A 345 -0.28 -1.67 13.59
CA ALA A 345 0.87 -0.89 14.05
C ALA A 345 0.41 0.38 14.80
N GLY A 346 -0.59 1.08 14.29
CA GLY A 346 -1.15 2.28 14.94
C GLY A 346 -1.80 1.98 16.29
N LYS A 347 -2.62 0.92 16.37
CA LYS A 347 -3.22 0.46 17.63
C LYS A 347 -2.13 0.08 18.65
N ASN A 348 -1.14 -0.69 18.22
CA ASN A 348 -0.04 -1.12 19.08
C ASN A 348 0.87 0.03 19.53
N ALA A 349 1.11 1.02 18.67
CA ALA A 349 1.83 2.22 19.06
C ALA A 349 1.09 3.00 20.16
N ALA A 350 -0.25 3.12 20.07
CA ALA A 350 -1.05 3.75 21.10
C ALA A 350 -1.06 2.94 22.41
N LEU A 351 -1.19 1.59 22.33
CA LEU A 351 -1.10 0.70 23.48
C LEU A 351 0.25 0.84 24.18
N LYS A 352 1.34 0.78 23.41
CA LYS A 352 2.72 0.93 23.93
C LYS A 352 2.91 2.28 24.62
N ALA A 353 2.47 3.37 23.99
CA ALA A 353 2.54 4.72 24.55
C ALA A 353 1.75 4.84 25.87
N ALA A 354 0.70 4.06 26.04
CA ALA A 354 -0.11 3.99 27.26
C ALA A 354 0.43 3.01 28.32
N GLY A 355 1.55 2.33 28.05
CA GLY A 355 2.10 1.30 28.94
C GLY A 355 1.23 0.04 29.03
N ARG A 356 0.47 -0.26 27.96
CA ARG A 356 -0.38 -1.45 27.85
C ARG A 356 0.28 -2.51 26.98
N ASP A 357 -0.16 -3.75 27.14
CA ASP A 357 0.30 -4.86 26.33
C ASP A 357 -0.13 -4.69 24.87
N ILE A 358 0.82 -4.90 23.95
CA ILE A 358 0.57 -4.90 22.51
C ILE A 358 -0.02 -6.23 22.06
N VAL A 359 -0.76 -6.22 20.95
CA VAL A 359 -1.54 -7.38 20.49
C VAL A 359 -1.14 -7.81 19.07
N ALA A 360 -1.40 -9.08 18.76
CA ALA A 360 -1.42 -9.60 17.41
C ALA A 360 -2.86 -9.83 16.94
N TYR A 361 -3.09 -9.84 15.63
CA TYR A 361 -4.38 -10.29 15.09
C TYR A 361 -4.57 -11.80 15.30
N PRO A 362 -5.80 -12.29 15.50
CA PRO A 362 -6.08 -13.72 15.57
C PRO A 362 -5.80 -14.43 14.26
N GLU A 363 -5.00 -15.49 14.27
CA GLU A 363 -4.67 -16.28 13.07
C GLU A 363 -5.89 -17.00 12.45
N SER A 364 -7.01 -17.09 13.17
CA SER A 364 -8.28 -17.56 12.63
C SER A 364 -8.88 -16.62 11.58
N LEU A 365 -8.44 -15.37 11.52
CA LEU A 365 -8.84 -14.37 10.53
C LEU A 365 -7.81 -14.28 9.40
N ALA A 366 -8.25 -13.88 8.21
CA ALA A 366 -7.36 -13.71 7.07
C ALA A 366 -6.29 -12.62 7.35
N THR A 367 -6.68 -11.54 8.01
CA THR A 367 -5.77 -10.46 8.42
C THR A 367 -4.70 -10.94 9.41
N GLY A 368 -5.05 -11.83 10.33
CA GLY A 368 -4.14 -12.39 11.33
C GLY A 368 -3.20 -13.43 10.72
N ASP A 369 -3.71 -14.40 9.98
CA ASP A 369 -2.88 -15.38 9.28
C ASP A 369 -1.89 -14.69 8.32
N PHE A 370 -2.30 -13.61 7.67
CA PHE A 370 -1.42 -12.85 6.77
C PHE A 370 -0.19 -12.32 7.52
N VAL A 371 -0.39 -11.64 8.63
CA VAL A 371 0.72 -11.06 9.41
C VAL A 371 1.56 -12.18 10.04
N ALA A 372 0.92 -13.16 10.67
CA ALA A 372 1.59 -14.26 11.35
C ALA A 372 2.40 -15.15 10.38
N HIS A 373 1.94 -15.29 9.13
CA HIS A 373 2.65 -16.06 8.12
C HIS A 373 3.78 -15.27 7.47
N VAL A 374 3.51 -14.02 7.05
CA VAL A 374 4.45 -13.27 6.20
C VAL A 374 5.61 -12.68 7.01
N VAL A 375 5.34 -12.14 8.19
CA VAL A 375 6.38 -11.44 8.97
C VAL A 375 7.56 -12.36 9.32
N PRO A 376 7.37 -13.58 9.83
CA PRO A 376 8.49 -14.49 10.10
C PRO A 376 9.25 -14.92 8.83
N LEU A 377 8.57 -15.03 7.68
CA LEU A 377 9.21 -15.38 6.41
C LEU A 377 10.21 -14.32 5.94
N MET A 378 10.04 -13.06 6.37
CA MET A 378 11.00 -11.99 6.03
C MET A 378 12.40 -12.23 6.61
N ALA A 379 12.52 -13.06 7.66
CA ALA A 379 13.81 -13.49 8.20
C ALA A 379 14.56 -14.47 7.28
N THR A 380 13.88 -15.12 6.34
CA THR A 380 14.44 -16.13 5.46
C THR A 380 14.78 -15.58 4.06
N GLU A 381 15.82 -16.09 3.41
CA GLU A 381 16.14 -15.70 2.01
C GLU A 381 15.02 -16.10 1.04
N GLU A 382 14.47 -17.28 1.21
CA GLU A 382 13.36 -17.75 0.39
C GLU A 382 12.14 -16.85 0.53
N GLY A 383 11.71 -16.54 1.75
CA GLY A 383 10.57 -15.66 2.01
C GLY A 383 10.74 -14.27 1.40
N ARG A 384 11.95 -13.71 1.42
CA ARG A 384 12.26 -12.42 0.79
C ARG A 384 12.21 -12.45 -0.74
N GLY A 385 12.21 -13.62 -1.35
CA GLY A 385 12.07 -13.81 -2.80
C GLY A 385 10.65 -13.63 -3.33
N TYR A 386 9.64 -13.69 -2.45
CA TYR A 386 8.24 -13.56 -2.82
C TYR A 386 7.65 -12.20 -2.46
N LYS A 387 6.51 -11.89 -3.09
CA LYS A 387 5.64 -10.78 -2.74
C LYS A 387 4.30 -11.35 -2.32
N TYR A 388 3.84 -10.92 -1.16
CA TYR A 388 2.64 -11.46 -0.52
C TYR A 388 1.49 -10.47 -0.64
N THR A 389 0.34 -10.97 -1.09
CA THR A 389 -0.87 -10.16 -1.26
C THR A 389 -2.10 -11.03 -1.11
N PHE A 390 -3.16 -10.46 -0.56
CA PHE A 390 -4.48 -11.11 -0.50
C PHE A 390 -5.08 -11.37 -1.88
N SER A 391 -4.70 -10.59 -2.90
CA SER A 391 -5.35 -10.64 -4.21
C SER A 391 -4.76 -11.63 -5.20
N GLY A 392 -3.72 -12.35 -4.83
CA GLY A 392 -3.07 -13.31 -5.73
C GLY A 392 -1.74 -13.82 -5.18
N SER A 393 -0.94 -14.46 -6.05
CA SER A 393 0.36 -15.01 -5.69
C SER A 393 0.26 -16.08 -4.57
N VAL A 394 1.38 -16.36 -3.92
CA VAL A 394 1.52 -17.46 -2.94
C VAL A 394 0.59 -17.32 -1.73
N TYR A 395 0.30 -16.09 -1.29
CA TYR A 395 -0.54 -15.91 -0.12
C TYR A 395 -2.03 -16.16 -0.42
N PHE A 396 -2.55 -15.72 -1.55
CA PHE A 396 -3.95 -15.97 -1.89
C PHE A 396 -4.24 -17.49 -2.06
N GLU A 397 -3.29 -18.25 -2.60
CA GLU A 397 -3.39 -19.71 -2.65
C GLU A 397 -3.44 -20.33 -1.24
N ARG A 398 -2.59 -19.85 -0.31
CA ARG A 398 -2.65 -20.24 1.10
C ARG A 398 -4.01 -19.91 1.72
N MET A 399 -4.50 -18.70 1.52
CA MET A 399 -5.77 -18.22 2.03
C MET A 399 -6.94 -19.11 1.58
N LYS A 400 -6.96 -19.53 0.32
CA LYS A 400 -7.95 -20.49 -0.21
C LYS A 400 -7.83 -21.87 0.43
N LYS A 401 -6.62 -22.37 0.56
CA LYS A 401 -6.32 -23.67 1.19
C LYS A 401 -6.81 -23.75 2.63
N LEU A 402 -6.68 -22.66 3.38
CA LEU A 402 -7.08 -22.58 4.79
C LEU A 402 -8.56 -22.21 5.00
N GLY A 403 -9.33 -22.03 3.92
CA GLY A 403 -10.73 -21.59 4.01
C GLY A 403 -10.90 -20.18 4.59
N LEU A 404 -9.88 -19.33 4.46
CA LEU A 404 -9.91 -17.95 4.92
C LEU A 404 -10.50 -16.99 3.89
N TYR A 405 -10.58 -17.39 2.62
CA TYR A 405 -11.23 -16.59 1.59
C TYR A 405 -12.74 -16.70 1.68
N LEU A 406 -13.37 -15.61 2.07
CA LEU A 406 -14.81 -15.49 2.25
C LEU A 406 -15.32 -14.25 1.48
N THR A 407 -16.49 -14.38 0.87
CA THR A 407 -17.17 -13.27 0.16
C THR A 407 -18.56 -12.96 0.75
N ASP A 408 -19.00 -13.74 1.72
CA ASP A 408 -20.22 -13.52 2.48
C ASP A 408 -19.92 -12.60 3.67
N LYS A 409 -20.38 -11.35 3.62
CA LYS A 409 -20.15 -10.34 4.65
C LYS A 409 -20.67 -10.77 6.03
N ALA A 410 -21.83 -11.43 6.09
CA ALA A 410 -22.39 -11.85 7.36
C ALA A 410 -21.52 -12.90 8.05
N LYS A 411 -20.99 -13.86 7.28
CA LYS A 411 -20.03 -14.86 7.79
C LYS A 411 -18.73 -14.23 8.25
N ILE A 412 -18.23 -13.20 7.53
CA ILE A 412 -17.01 -12.50 7.92
C ILE A 412 -17.21 -11.77 9.24
N VAL A 413 -18.33 -11.03 9.39
CA VAL A 413 -18.66 -10.33 10.64
C VAL A 413 -18.79 -11.30 11.82
N SER A 414 -19.50 -12.43 11.63
CA SER A 414 -19.60 -13.48 12.66
C SER A 414 -18.22 -14.00 13.07
N LYS A 415 -17.36 -14.30 12.11
CA LYS A 415 -16.02 -14.81 12.37
C LYS A 415 -15.14 -13.82 13.14
N VAL A 416 -15.26 -12.53 12.86
CA VAL A 416 -14.57 -11.46 13.60
C VAL A 416 -15.10 -11.37 15.05
N ALA A 417 -16.42 -11.49 15.23
CA ALA A 417 -17.04 -11.53 16.56
C ALA A 417 -16.60 -12.76 17.37
N ASP A 418 -16.61 -13.94 16.76
CA ASP A 418 -16.16 -15.20 17.39
C ASP A 418 -14.69 -15.14 17.80
N ALA A 419 -13.86 -14.41 17.06
CA ALA A 419 -12.47 -14.14 17.39
C ALA A 419 -12.30 -13.07 18.51
N GLY A 420 -13.37 -12.44 18.98
CA GLY A 420 -13.34 -11.39 20.00
C GLY A 420 -12.86 -10.03 19.50
N PHE A 421 -12.80 -9.81 18.18
CA PHE A 421 -12.24 -8.61 17.56
C PHE A 421 -13.31 -7.67 16.97
N GLU A 422 -14.60 -7.94 17.19
CA GLU A 422 -15.66 -7.01 16.80
C GLU A 422 -15.43 -5.62 17.43
N ARG A 423 -15.47 -4.58 16.60
CA ARG A 423 -15.23 -3.17 16.98
C ARG A 423 -13.91 -2.95 17.75
N PHE A 424 -12.91 -3.78 17.51
CA PHE A 424 -11.61 -3.73 18.20
C PHE A 424 -10.93 -2.35 18.11
N PHE A 425 -11.00 -1.67 16.95
CA PHE A 425 -10.39 -0.36 16.79
C PHE A 425 -11.18 0.78 17.43
N GLU A 426 -12.42 0.56 17.82
CA GLU A 426 -13.24 1.57 18.52
C GLU A 426 -13.05 1.53 20.06
N ARG A 427 -12.30 0.54 20.58
CA ARG A 427 -12.03 0.43 22.00
C ARG A 427 -10.93 1.39 22.39
N GLU A 428 -11.27 2.37 23.24
CA GLU A 428 -10.27 3.24 23.88
C GLU A 428 -9.38 2.47 24.84
N ILE A 429 -8.18 3.01 25.12
CA ILE A 429 -7.17 2.41 26.01
C ILE A 429 -7.24 3.00 27.42
#